data_eed2964e354e2cd4f4fc39208f8c9f7a
#
_entry.id   eed2964e354e2cd4f4fc39208f8c9f7a
#
_cell.length_a   1.000
_cell.length_b   1.000
_cell.length_c   1.000
_cell.angle_alpha   90.00
_cell.angle_beta   90.00
_cell.angle_gamma   90.00
#
_symmetry.space_group_name_H-M   'P 1'
#
loop_
_entity.id
_entity.type
_entity.pdbx_description
1 polymer ?
#
loop_
_entity_poly.entity_id
_entity_poly.type
_entity_poly.pdbx_seq_one_letter_code
_entity_poly.pdbx_strand_id
1 'polypeptide(L)'
;MEQQIVEDIKPAGWTKAPTLLDLKKDFEQTESFHAKQIANLNRWEESFDVQPIAENKEKKAQSRINPKLIRKQYEWRCSSLSEPFFSTPELFKVNPVTHEDTKRAKQNELILNYQFQTKINKVPFIDSLIRTCVREGTVIVRVGWQYEETTVTREVPVWSYQMMPPEMQEQMQQAMQLFQTEPDTFEATIPENIKASVKASMQYGQMVMAVQSGTQTIEETKPLINKPTLEVCNTRNVRIDPTCEGDMDKAKFVIHSFESCLADLKADGRYKNLKLVASGLQEQMSPNHNYSDVGSFTFSDLARKKLTVYEYHGYRDVEGKDELTPILASWIGDTLVRMEESPFPDKKIPFVAIPYIPEHNSIYGIPDGELLEDNQKILGAVTRGVIDLLGKSANSQTGIPKGLLDATNLIKYRKGLDYEYNPSSNPNAIFMHKFPEIPQSALWLINHVNNDAESLSG
;
A
#
# COMPACT_ATOMS: atom_id res chain seq x y z
N MET A 1 44.69 2.08 1.63
CA MET A 1 43.36 1.49 1.95
C MET A 1 43.03 2.01 3.34
N GLU A 2 42.20 3.04 3.42
CA GLU A 2 41.64 3.45 4.72
C GLU A 2 40.80 2.29 5.22
N GLN A 3 41.11 1.75 6.39
CA GLN A 3 40.26 0.80 7.08
C GLN A 3 38.91 1.53 7.31
N GLN A 4 37.89 1.13 6.57
CA GLN A 4 36.54 1.63 6.79
C GLN A 4 36.11 1.16 8.18
N ILE A 5 36.08 2.09 9.13
CA ILE A 5 35.64 1.82 10.50
C ILE A 5 34.13 1.57 10.42
N VAL A 6 33.70 0.36 10.70
CA VAL A 6 32.30 0.01 10.89
C VAL A 6 31.83 0.70 12.18
N GLU A 7 30.92 1.65 12.06
CA GLU A 7 30.31 2.25 13.24
C GLU A 7 29.49 1.20 13.98
N ASP A 8 29.69 1.10 15.29
CA ASP A 8 28.84 0.27 16.14
C ASP A 8 27.45 0.91 16.26
N ILE A 9 26.44 0.23 15.69
CA ILE A 9 25.06 0.71 15.65
C ILE A 9 24.28 0.30 16.89
N LYS A 10 24.86 -0.59 17.69
CA LYS A 10 24.26 -1.14 18.87
C LYS A 10 23.89 -0.05 19.88
N PRO A 11 22.62 0.01 20.36
CA PRO A 11 22.24 0.94 21.43
C PRO A 11 23.01 0.67 22.72
N ALA A 12 23.32 1.75 23.45
CA ALA A 12 23.94 1.66 24.76
C ALA A 12 23.03 0.87 25.72
N GLY A 13 23.60 -0.12 26.43
CA GLY A 13 22.85 -0.94 27.38
C GLY A 13 22.43 -2.33 26.87
N TRP A 14 22.45 -2.56 25.55
CA TRP A 14 22.12 -3.88 25.01
C TRP A 14 23.32 -4.85 25.14
N THR A 15 23.21 -5.78 26.06
CA THR A 15 24.26 -6.78 26.27
C THR A 15 24.21 -7.92 25.25
N LYS A 16 23.00 -8.25 24.78
CA LYS A 16 22.72 -9.36 23.83
C LYS A 16 22.01 -8.84 22.57
N ALA A 17 22.56 -7.77 21.95
CA ALA A 17 22.01 -7.25 20.72
C ALA A 17 22.03 -8.31 19.62
N PRO A 18 20.95 -8.44 18.82
CA PRO A 18 20.91 -9.38 17.71
C PRO A 18 21.94 -9.00 16.65
N THR A 19 22.60 -9.99 16.09
CA THR A 19 23.49 -9.79 14.95
C THR A 19 22.69 -9.78 13.64
N LEU A 20 23.28 -9.25 12.56
CA LEU A 20 22.68 -9.35 11.24
C LEU A 20 22.35 -10.79 10.84
N LEU A 21 23.19 -11.72 11.25
CA LEU A 21 22.99 -13.15 10.97
C LEU A 21 21.76 -13.71 11.68
N ASP A 22 21.47 -13.25 12.88
CA ASP A 22 20.27 -13.66 13.63
C ASP A 22 18.98 -13.10 12.99
N LEU A 23 19.03 -11.87 12.47
CA LEU A 23 17.92 -11.28 11.73
C LEU A 23 17.67 -11.99 10.37
N LYS A 24 18.75 -12.36 9.68
CA LYS A 24 18.67 -13.12 8.42
C LYS A 24 18.16 -14.55 8.63
N LYS A 25 18.45 -15.19 9.76
CA LYS A 25 17.88 -16.49 10.10
C LYS A 25 16.36 -16.44 10.22
N ASP A 26 15.80 -15.42 10.88
CA ASP A 26 14.35 -15.24 10.94
C ASP A 26 13.78 -15.03 9.54
N PHE A 27 14.44 -14.24 8.70
CA PHE A 27 14.04 -14.03 7.32
C PHE A 27 14.02 -15.35 6.51
N GLU A 28 15.05 -16.18 6.63
CA GLU A 28 15.15 -17.48 5.97
C GLU A 28 14.09 -18.48 6.46
N GLN A 29 13.78 -18.49 7.77
CA GLN A 29 12.74 -19.35 8.32
C GLN A 29 11.34 -19.06 7.77
N THR A 30 11.06 -17.83 7.34
CA THR A 30 9.78 -17.49 6.70
C THR A 30 9.70 -17.91 5.24
N GLU A 31 10.82 -18.31 4.60
CA GLU A 31 10.90 -18.51 3.16
C GLU A 31 9.85 -19.48 2.61
N SER A 32 9.66 -20.62 3.25
CA SER A 32 8.71 -21.66 2.78
C SER A 32 7.25 -21.15 2.78
N PHE A 33 6.87 -20.42 3.83
CA PHE A 33 5.52 -19.85 3.96
C PHE A 33 5.32 -18.70 2.99
N HIS A 34 6.30 -17.84 2.86
CA HIS A 34 6.26 -16.70 1.96
C HIS A 34 6.25 -17.13 0.49
N ALA A 35 7.07 -18.11 0.10
CA ALA A 35 7.06 -18.67 -1.26
C ALA A 35 5.72 -19.28 -1.63
N LYS A 36 5.04 -19.99 -0.69
CA LYS A 36 3.69 -20.50 -0.90
C LYS A 36 2.71 -19.36 -1.19
N GLN A 37 2.77 -18.29 -0.40
CA GLN A 37 1.90 -17.12 -0.61
C GLN A 37 2.18 -16.42 -1.94
N ILE A 38 3.45 -16.25 -2.32
CA ILE A 38 3.82 -15.68 -3.63
C ILE A 38 3.27 -16.55 -4.78
N ALA A 39 3.35 -17.88 -4.66
CA ALA A 39 2.80 -18.79 -5.67
C ALA A 39 1.28 -18.62 -5.81
N ASN A 40 0.55 -18.46 -4.71
CA ASN A 40 -0.88 -18.16 -4.72
C ASN A 40 -1.17 -16.81 -5.39
N LEU A 41 -0.45 -15.75 -4.99
CA LEU A 41 -0.59 -14.41 -5.58
C LEU A 41 -0.37 -14.42 -7.10
N ASN A 42 0.64 -15.15 -7.59
CA ASN A 42 0.91 -15.28 -9.01
C ASN A 42 -0.23 -16.00 -9.75
N ARG A 43 -0.75 -17.10 -9.17
CA ARG A 43 -1.91 -17.83 -9.73
C ARG A 43 -3.15 -16.92 -9.83
N TRP A 44 -3.44 -16.15 -8.79
CA TRP A 44 -4.58 -15.23 -8.77
C TRP A 44 -4.40 -14.10 -9.78
N GLU A 45 -3.21 -13.56 -9.92
CA GLU A 45 -2.88 -12.53 -10.90
C GLU A 45 -3.02 -13.03 -12.34
N GLU A 46 -2.54 -14.25 -12.64
CA GLU A 46 -2.75 -14.90 -13.92
C GLU A 46 -4.24 -15.10 -14.24
N SER A 47 -5.04 -15.51 -13.23
CA SER A 47 -6.49 -15.66 -13.38
C SER A 47 -7.20 -14.33 -13.58
N PHE A 48 -6.70 -13.24 -12.97
CA PHE A 48 -7.24 -11.89 -13.11
C PHE A 48 -6.92 -11.25 -14.46
N ASP A 49 -5.68 -11.36 -14.92
CA ASP A 49 -5.20 -10.69 -16.15
C ASP A 49 -5.50 -11.48 -17.43
N VAL A 50 -5.99 -12.68 -17.32
CA VAL A 50 -6.40 -13.60 -18.40
C VAL A 50 -5.63 -13.38 -19.69
N GLN A 51 -4.51 -14.08 -19.84
CA GLN A 51 -3.71 -14.04 -21.05
C GLN A 51 -4.45 -14.73 -22.22
N PRO A 52 -4.31 -14.25 -23.47
CA PRO A 52 -4.81 -14.96 -24.63
C PRO A 52 -4.18 -16.36 -24.71
N ILE A 53 -4.99 -17.38 -24.99
CA ILE A 53 -4.46 -18.74 -25.13
C ILE A 53 -3.41 -18.78 -26.25
N ALA A 54 -2.28 -19.40 -25.97
CA ALA A 54 -1.19 -19.54 -26.91
C ALA A 54 -1.65 -20.20 -28.23
N GLU A 55 -1.05 -19.79 -29.37
CA GLU A 55 -1.41 -20.31 -30.68
C GLU A 55 -1.02 -21.79 -30.80
N ASN A 56 -2.01 -22.66 -30.93
CA ASN A 56 -1.74 -24.03 -31.32
C ASN A 56 -1.52 -24.09 -32.82
N LYS A 57 -0.27 -24.33 -33.22
CA LYS A 57 0.13 -24.40 -34.64
C LYS A 57 -0.60 -25.48 -35.43
N GLU A 58 -1.09 -26.54 -34.75
CA GLU A 58 -1.77 -27.67 -35.37
C GLU A 58 -3.25 -27.39 -35.62
N LYS A 59 -3.88 -26.54 -34.83
CA LYS A 59 -5.30 -26.21 -34.92
C LYS A 59 -5.49 -24.72 -35.30
N LYS A 60 -5.36 -24.44 -36.59
CA LYS A 60 -5.65 -23.11 -37.14
C LYS A 60 -7.16 -22.82 -37.01
N ALA A 61 -7.49 -21.57 -36.72
CA ALA A 61 -8.86 -21.05 -36.62
C ALA A 61 -9.67 -21.44 -35.38
N GLN A 62 -9.04 -21.64 -34.23
CA GLN A 62 -9.74 -21.69 -32.94
C GLN A 62 -9.81 -20.31 -32.30
N SER A 63 -10.93 -19.98 -31.68
CA SER A 63 -11.10 -18.77 -30.89
C SER A 63 -10.17 -18.78 -29.67
N ARG A 64 -9.53 -17.62 -29.40
CA ARG A 64 -8.63 -17.39 -28.25
C ARG A 64 -9.23 -16.44 -27.24
N ILE A 65 -10.47 -16.07 -27.41
CA ILE A 65 -11.16 -15.09 -26.56
C ILE A 65 -11.41 -15.71 -25.20
N ASN A 66 -11.00 -14.99 -24.16
CA ASN A 66 -11.34 -15.28 -22.78
C ASN A 66 -12.16 -14.12 -22.21
N PRO A 67 -13.40 -14.38 -21.75
CA PRO A 67 -14.18 -13.39 -21.04
C PRO A 67 -13.51 -13.00 -19.72
N LYS A 68 -13.52 -11.74 -19.37
CA LYS A 68 -12.92 -11.23 -18.14
C LYS A 68 -13.96 -11.16 -17.00
N LEU A 69 -14.46 -12.32 -16.57
CA LEU A 69 -15.49 -12.42 -15.53
C LEU A 69 -14.99 -11.89 -14.19
N ILE A 70 -13.83 -12.36 -13.72
CA ILE A 70 -13.23 -11.95 -12.46
C ILE A 70 -13.03 -10.42 -12.43
N ARG A 71 -12.52 -9.84 -13.52
CA ARG A 71 -12.27 -8.40 -13.57
C ARG A 71 -13.57 -7.59 -13.50
N LYS A 72 -14.66 -8.07 -14.12
CA LYS A 72 -15.98 -7.43 -14.03
C LYS A 72 -16.47 -7.43 -12.59
N GLN A 73 -16.42 -8.55 -11.90
CA GLN A 73 -16.87 -8.67 -10.52
C GLN A 73 -15.98 -7.86 -9.56
N TYR A 74 -14.67 -7.88 -9.78
CA TYR A 74 -13.71 -7.09 -9.02
C TYR A 74 -14.02 -5.58 -9.06
N GLU A 75 -14.27 -4.99 -10.23
CA GLU A 75 -14.57 -3.55 -10.34
C GLU A 75 -15.89 -3.21 -9.63
N TRP A 76 -16.88 -4.10 -9.73
CA TRP A 76 -18.15 -3.96 -9.02
C TRP A 76 -17.96 -4.00 -7.50
N ARG A 77 -17.20 -4.99 -7.06
CA ARG A 77 -16.90 -5.18 -5.64
C ARG A 77 -16.12 -3.98 -5.07
N CYS A 78 -15.10 -3.52 -5.75
CA CYS A 78 -14.34 -2.36 -5.32
C CYS A 78 -15.22 -1.11 -5.18
N SER A 79 -16.15 -0.87 -6.10
CA SER A 79 -17.09 0.24 -6.03
C SER A 79 -18.02 0.12 -4.81
N SER A 80 -18.59 -1.07 -4.59
CA SER A 80 -19.51 -1.34 -3.49
C SER A 80 -18.82 -1.21 -2.12
N LEU A 81 -17.60 -1.74 -1.99
CA LEU A 81 -16.84 -1.67 -0.73
C LEU A 81 -16.30 -0.27 -0.43
N SER A 82 -16.05 0.55 -1.45
CA SER A 82 -15.56 1.92 -1.25
C SER A 82 -16.66 2.92 -0.88
N GLU A 83 -17.90 2.65 -1.25
CA GLU A 83 -19.05 3.55 -1.01
C GLU A 83 -19.20 3.96 0.46
N PRO A 84 -19.19 3.07 1.46
CA PRO A 84 -19.33 3.45 2.87
C PRO A 84 -18.26 4.42 3.36
N PHE A 85 -17.04 4.33 2.81
CA PHE A 85 -15.93 5.20 3.20
C PHE A 85 -16.01 6.59 2.58
N PHE A 86 -16.67 6.73 1.42
CA PHE A 86 -16.76 8.01 0.71
C PHE A 86 -18.08 8.73 0.96
N SER A 87 -19.15 8.01 1.33
CA SER A 87 -20.47 8.58 1.57
C SER A 87 -20.53 9.43 2.84
N THR A 88 -19.68 9.14 3.84
CA THR A 88 -19.65 9.87 5.11
C THR A 88 -18.40 10.70 5.27
N PRO A 89 -18.51 11.99 5.65
CA PRO A 89 -17.35 12.83 5.93
C PRO A 89 -16.62 12.39 7.20
N GLU A 90 -17.36 11.95 8.22
CA GLU A 90 -16.82 11.49 9.51
C GLU A 90 -16.84 9.96 9.55
N LEU A 91 -15.66 9.34 9.49
CA LEU A 91 -15.53 7.88 9.53
C LEU A 91 -15.33 7.32 10.92
N PHE A 92 -14.66 8.09 11.78
CA PHE A 92 -14.32 7.66 13.12
C PHE A 92 -15.32 8.21 14.12
N LYS A 93 -15.85 7.32 14.95
CA LYS A 93 -16.68 7.66 16.10
C LYS A 93 -16.00 7.12 17.35
N VAL A 94 -15.72 8.01 18.31
CA VAL A 94 -15.05 7.65 19.55
C VAL A 94 -16.09 7.69 20.69
N ASN A 95 -16.35 6.53 21.26
CA ASN A 95 -17.28 6.43 22.40
C ASN A 95 -16.48 6.55 23.71
N PRO A 96 -16.94 7.37 24.68
CA PRO A 96 -16.31 7.45 26.00
C PRO A 96 -16.52 6.14 26.78
N VAL A 97 -15.51 5.74 27.55
CA VAL A 97 -15.61 4.59 28.46
C VAL A 97 -16.24 5.02 29.78
N THR A 98 -15.90 6.21 30.27
CA THR A 98 -16.45 6.81 31.49
C THR A 98 -17.10 8.15 31.18
N HIS A 99 -17.95 8.64 32.08
CA HIS A 99 -18.59 9.94 31.88
C HIS A 99 -17.57 11.10 31.85
N GLU A 100 -16.48 10.99 32.59
CA GLU A 100 -15.41 12.01 32.64
C GLU A 100 -14.66 12.11 31.29
N ASP A 101 -14.59 11.02 30.52
CA ASP A 101 -13.90 10.96 29.24
C ASP A 101 -14.70 11.54 28.07
N THR A 102 -15.94 11.95 28.28
CA THR A 102 -16.84 12.41 27.19
C THR A 102 -16.23 13.55 26.37
N LYS A 103 -15.61 14.54 27.04
CA LYS A 103 -14.96 15.67 26.34
C LYS A 103 -13.72 15.23 25.55
N ARG A 104 -12.91 14.34 26.14
CA ARG A 104 -11.71 13.79 25.50
C ARG A 104 -12.06 12.92 24.29
N ALA A 105 -13.10 12.08 24.45
CA ALA A 105 -13.60 11.24 23.35
C ALA A 105 -14.01 12.09 22.14
N LYS A 106 -14.77 13.17 22.38
CA LYS A 106 -15.16 14.11 21.29
C LYS A 106 -13.97 14.82 20.65
N GLN A 107 -12.99 15.25 21.44
CA GLN A 107 -11.75 15.85 20.92
C GLN A 107 -10.98 14.83 20.06
N ASN A 108 -10.82 13.61 20.53
CA ASN A 108 -10.14 12.56 19.79
C ASN A 108 -10.86 12.23 18.47
N GLU A 109 -12.19 12.18 18.48
CA GLU A 109 -13.02 11.99 17.28
C GLU A 109 -12.74 13.08 16.23
N LEU A 110 -12.74 14.34 16.64
CA LEU A 110 -12.46 15.48 15.77
C LEU A 110 -11.03 15.43 15.22
N ILE A 111 -10.05 15.12 16.05
CA ILE A 111 -8.64 15.03 15.66
C ILE A 111 -8.45 13.88 14.64
N LEU A 112 -8.98 12.69 14.91
CA LEU A 112 -8.85 11.55 14.02
C LEU A 112 -9.49 11.81 12.65
N ASN A 113 -10.72 12.34 12.63
CA ASN A 113 -11.40 12.70 11.38
C ASN A 113 -10.64 13.79 10.62
N TYR A 114 -10.16 14.83 11.30
CA TYR A 114 -9.35 15.87 10.71
C TYR A 114 -8.05 15.34 10.11
N GLN A 115 -7.30 14.53 10.85
CA GLN A 115 -6.05 13.94 10.38
C GLN A 115 -6.28 13.04 9.18
N PHE A 116 -7.32 12.22 9.21
CA PHE A 116 -7.63 11.31 8.13
C PHE A 116 -8.05 12.04 6.84
N GLN A 117 -8.79 13.14 6.97
CA GLN A 117 -9.21 13.95 5.82
C GLN A 117 -8.12 14.83 5.23
N THR A 118 -7.29 15.45 6.10
CA THR A 118 -6.37 16.51 5.66
C THR A 118 -4.91 16.09 5.59
N LYS A 119 -4.48 15.14 6.42
CA LYS A 119 -3.06 14.71 6.51
C LYS A 119 -2.79 13.41 5.77
N ILE A 120 -3.78 12.53 5.73
CA ILE A 120 -3.73 11.29 4.97
C ILE A 120 -4.58 11.51 3.72
N ASN A 121 -4.04 11.23 2.53
CA ASN A 121 -4.82 11.27 1.30
C ASN A 121 -5.87 10.16 1.31
N LYS A 122 -7.04 10.44 1.90
CA LYS A 122 -8.13 9.49 2.14
C LYS A 122 -8.49 8.69 0.89
N VAL A 123 -8.75 9.39 -0.23
CA VAL A 123 -9.27 8.75 -1.44
C VAL A 123 -8.29 7.75 -2.06
N PRO A 124 -7.04 8.12 -2.39
CA PRO A 124 -6.08 7.16 -2.92
C PRO A 124 -5.75 6.04 -1.94
N PHE A 125 -5.72 6.32 -0.64
CA PHE A 125 -5.44 5.31 0.37
C PHE A 125 -6.55 4.25 0.42
N ILE A 126 -7.82 4.65 0.52
CA ILE A 126 -8.96 3.73 0.56
C ILE A 126 -9.08 2.95 -0.76
N ASP A 127 -8.91 3.61 -1.92
CA ASP A 127 -8.94 2.92 -3.21
C ASP A 127 -7.83 1.86 -3.30
N SER A 128 -6.60 2.21 -2.93
CA SER A 128 -5.48 1.25 -2.89
C SER A 128 -5.72 0.11 -1.91
N LEU A 129 -6.23 0.41 -0.71
CA LEU A 129 -6.54 -0.57 0.32
C LEU A 129 -7.57 -1.60 -0.17
N ILE A 130 -8.69 -1.12 -0.72
CA ILE A 130 -9.78 -2.01 -1.17
C ILE A 130 -9.34 -2.80 -2.40
N ARG A 131 -8.70 -2.16 -3.39
CA ARG A 131 -8.22 -2.84 -4.59
C ARG A 131 -7.20 -3.94 -4.29
N THR A 132 -6.27 -3.67 -3.38
CA THR A 132 -5.30 -4.68 -2.94
C THR A 132 -5.99 -5.80 -2.17
N CYS A 133 -6.89 -5.47 -1.24
CA CYS A 133 -7.62 -6.43 -0.43
C CYS A 133 -8.42 -7.43 -1.27
N VAL A 134 -9.20 -6.95 -2.25
CA VAL A 134 -10.02 -7.80 -3.13
C VAL A 134 -9.17 -8.59 -4.13
N ARG A 135 -8.07 -8.00 -4.65
CA ARG A 135 -7.20 -8.64 -5.65
C ARG A 135 -6.28 -9.70 -5.06
N GLU A 136 -5.69 -9.40 -3.88
CA GLU A 136 -4.66 -10.23 -3.25
C GLU A 136 -5.18 -11.06 -2.07
N GLY A 137 -6.47 -10.90 -1.72
CA GLY A 137 -7.09 -11.58 -0.59
C GLY A 137 -6.68 -11.03 0.78
N THR A 138 -5.65 -10.20 0.84
CA THR A 138 -5.15 -9.59 2.08
C THR A 138 -4.49 -8.27 1.76
N VAL A 139 -4.76 -7.28 2.58
CA VAL A 139 -4.02 -6.02 2.54
C VAL A 139 -3.23 -5.85 3.83
N ILE A 140 -1.97 -5.45 3.70
CA ILE A 140 -1.08 -5.15 4.81
C ILE A 140 -0.84 -3.65 4.81
N VAL A 141 -1.18 -3.00 5.91
CA VAL A 141 -1.03 -1.56 6.10
C VAL A 141 0.06 -1.30 7.13
N ARG A 142 1.05 -0.49 6.77
CA ARG A 142 2.04 0.04 7.68
C ARG A 142 1.51 1.35 8.28
N VAL A 143 1.53 1.43 9.60
CA VAL A 143 1.20 2.64 10.35
C VAL A 143 2.50 3.33 10.74
N GLY A 144 2.62 4.61 10.46
CA GLY A 144 3.82 5.37 10.78
C GLY A 144 3.51 6.81 11.21
N TRP A 145 4.58 7.54 11.49
CA TRP A 145 4.51 8.95 11.82
C TRP A 145 5.64 9.69 11.13
N GLN A 146 5.30 10.71 10.33
CA GLN A 146 6.29 11.58 9.71
C GLN A 146 6.47 12.82 10.56
N TYR A 147 7.70 13.02 11.04
CA TYR A 147 8.08 14.16 11.84
C TYR A 147 9.35 14.79 11.25
N GLU A 148 9.25 16.03 10.84
CA GLU A 148 10.36 16.81 10.30
C GLU A 148 10.40 18.15 11.00
N GLU A 149 11.56 18.58 11.44
CA GLU A 149 11.81 19.84 12.09
C GLU A 149 12.56 20.80 11.17
N THR A 150 12.30 22.06 11.32
CA THR A 150 13.08 23.13 10.69
C THR A 150 13.47 24.17 11.72
N THR A 151 14.69 24.66 11.61
CA THR A 151 15.17 25.74 12.47
C THR A 151 14.76 27.06 11.84
N VAL A 152 13.93 27.82 12.55
CA VAL A 152 13.49 29.16 12.14
C VAL A 152 14.16 30.17 13.05
N THR A 153 14.87 31.10 12.44
CA THR A 153 15.45 32.24 13.18
C THR A 153 14.37 33.28 13.44
N ARG A 154 14.17 33.61 14.70
CA ARG A 154 13.24 34.64 15.12
C ARG A 154 13.98 35.73 15.87
N GLU A 155 13.74 36.98 15.50
CA GLU A 155 14.21 38.13 16.27
C GLU A 155 13.27 38.33 17.45
N VAL A 156 13.83 38.27 18.65
CA VAL A 156 13.09 38.50 19.90
C VAL A 156 13.63 39.76 20.53
N PRO A 157 12.76 40.69 21.00
CA PRO A 157 13.19 41.90 21.66
C PRO A 157 13.87 41.56 22.99
N VAL A 158 15.02 42.17 23.25
CA VAL A 158 15.73 42.10 24.52
C VAL A 158 15.22 43.25 25.38
N TRP A 159 14.70 42.89 26.55
CA TRP A 159 14.13 43.87 27.46
C TRP A 159 15.12 44.27 28.54
N SER A 160 15.26 45.60 28.76
CA SER A 160 15.86 46.18 29.97
C SER A 160 14.74 46.65 30.91
N TYR A 161 14.93 46.45 32.20
CA TYR A 161 13.91 46.73 33.18
C TYR A 161 14.28 47.97 33.97
N GLN A 162 13.37 48.96 33.98
CA GLN A 162 13.53 50.21 34.72
C GLN A 162 12.39 50.37 35.71
N MET A 163 12.57 51.22 36.71
CA MET A 163 11.49 51.53 37.65
C MET A 163 10.32 52.19 36.91
N MET A 164 9.11 51.76 37.22
CA MET A 164 7.91 52.20 36.51
C MET A 164 7.56 53.65 36.92
N PRO A 165 7.31 54.56 35.95
CA PRO A 165 6.78 55.91 36.23
C PRO A 165 5.40 55.82 36.87
N PRO A 166 5.05 56.76 37.81
CA PRO A 166 3.76 56.72 38.49
C PRO A 166 2.54 56.79 37.58
N GLU A 167 2.68 57.47 36.44
CA GLU A 167 1.60 57.63 35.43
C GLU A 167 1.18 56.32 34.76
N MET A 168 2.03 55.28 34.71
CA MET A 168 1.76 53.98 34.07
C MET A 168 1.34 52.87 35.06
N GLN A 169 1.35 53.17 36.36
CA GLN A 169 1.04 52.16 37.40
C GLN A 169 -0.40 51.68 37.34
N GLU A 170 -1.37 52.56 37.03
CA GLU A 170 -2.77 52.17 36.88
C GLU A 170 -2.99 51.19 35.71
N GLN A 171 -2.38 51.48 34.56
CA GLN A 171 -2.46 50.58 33.38
C GLN A 171 -1.83 49.24 33.68
N MET A 172 -0.75 49.23 34.43
CA MET A 172 -0.06 48.01 34.82
C MET A 172 -0.89 47.16 35.78
N GLN A 173 -1.56 47.78 36.75
CA GLN A 173 -2.47 47.08 37.66
C GLN A 173 -3.65 46.45 36.92
N GLN A 174 -4.23 47.16 35.94
CA GLN A 174 -5.27 46.61 35.09
C GLN A 174 -4.77 45.44 34.28
N ALA A 175 -3.58 45.50 33.68
CA ALA A 175 -2.95 44.42 32.94
C ALA A 175 -2.65 43.20 33.84
N MET A 176 -2.20 43.41 35.09
CA MET A 176 -1.99 42.34 36.06
C MET A 176 -3.29 41.67 36.47
N GLN A 177 -4.37 42.42 36.67
CA GLN A 177 -5.69 41.86 36.96
C GLN A 177 -6.19 41.03 35.78
N LEU A 178 -6.04 41.54 34.53
CA LEU A 178 -6.43 40.81 33.33
C LEU A 178 -5.63 39.51 33.18
N PHE A 179 -4.33 39.55 33.47
CA PHE A 179 -3.49 38.33 33.46
C PHE A 179 -3.96 37.26 34.47
N GLN A 180 -4.49 37.71 35.66
CA GLN A 180 -4.99 36.79 36.69
C GLN A 180 -6.40 36.26 36.39
N THR A 181 -7.26 37.06 35.77
CA THR A 181 -8.67 36.69 35.52
C THR A 181 -8.86 36.00 34.17
N GLU A 182 -8.22 36.48 33.12
CA GLU A 182 -8.39 36.01 31.73
C GLU A 182 -7.04 35.96 31.00
N PRO A 183 -6.20 34.94 31.24
CA PRO A 183 -4.87 34.86 30.67
C PRO A 183 -4.86 34.80 29.13
N ASP A 184 -5.86 34.17 28.51
CA ASP A 184 -5.97 34.07 27.06
C ASP A 184 -6.26 35.42 26.39
N THR A 185 -7.16 36.21 27.00
CA THR A 185 -7.48 37.57 26.56
C THR A 185 -6.27 38.52 26.74
N PHE A 186 -5.52 38.35 27.82
CA PHE A 186 -4.28 39.08 28.07
C PHE A 186 -3.23 38.81 26.97
N GLU A 187 -2.98 37.55 26.66
CA GLU A 187 -1.99 37.20 25.62
C GLU A 187 -2.42 37.69 24.22
N ALA A 188 -3.73 37.76 23.91
CA ALA A 188 -4.23 38.21 22.62
C ALA A 188 -4.24 39.76 22.46
N THR A 189 -4.50 40.51 23.54
CA THR A 189 -4.86 41.93 23.45
C THR A 189 -3.74 42.89 23.89
N ILE A 190 -2.85 42.45 24.79
CA ILE A 190 -1.86 43.32 25.41
C ILE A 190 -0.55 43.38 24.61
N PRO A 191 0.08 44.59 24.40
CA PRO A 191 1.36 44.73 23.73
C PRO A 191 2.50 43.98 24.46
N GLU A 192 3.50 43.51 23.69
CA GLU A 192 4.60 42.68 24.23
C GLU A 192 5.45 43.36 25.31
N ASN A 193 5.65 44.67 25.23
CA ASN A 193 6.36 45.43 26.27
C ASN A 193 5.64 45.41 27.61
N ILE A 194 4.30 45.51 27.60
CA ILE A 194 3.50 45.45 28.83
C ILE A 194 3.46 44.01 29.35
N LYS A 195 3.35 43.00 28.48
CA LYS A 195 3.45 41.58 28.87
C LYS A 195 4.77 41.26 29.56
N ALA A 196 5.88 41.74 28.97
CA ALA A 196 7.21 41.60 29.57
C ALA A 196 7.30 42.34 30.94
N SER A 197 6.68 43.52 31.05
CA SER A 197 6.63 44.29 32.28
C SER A 197 5.84 43.58 33.38
N VAL A 198 4.68 42.97 33.05
CA VAL A 198 3.86 42.21 33.99
C VAL A 198 4.61 40.98 34.50
N LYS A 199 5.19 40.19 33.59
CA LYS A 199 5.94 38.97 33.94
C LYS A 199 7.16 39.30 34.81
N ALA A 200 7.89 40.34 34.46
CA ALA A 200 9.04 40.82 35.27
C ALA A 200 8.64 41.37 36.64
N SER A 201 7.56 42.17 36.70
CA SER A 201 7.08 42.72 37.98
C SER A 201 6.62 41.63 38.95
N MET A 202 6.02 40.57 38.45
CA MET A 202 5.68 39.39 39.27
C MET A 202 6.94 38.64 39.76
N GLN A 203 7.96 38.54 38.92
CA GLN A 203 9.21 37.86 39.26
C GLN A 203 10.06 38.64 40.28
N TYR A 204 10.14 39.95 40.12
CA TYR A 204 10.95 40.79 41.00
C TYR A 204 10.20 41.35 42.23
N GLY A 205 8.88 41.20 42.30
CA GLY A 205 8.07 41.72 43.41
C GLY A 205 7.96 43.23 43.45
N GLN A 206 8.41 43.93 42.40
CA GLN A 206 8.40 45.37 42.25
C GLN A 206 7.84 45.74 40.86
N MET A 207 7.14 46.87 40.76
CA MET A 207 6.63 47.35 39.48
C MET A 207 7.77 47.87 38.62
N VAL A 208 8.08 47.11 37.55
CA VAL A 208 9.11 47.45 36.58
C VAL A 208 8.50 47.59 35.18
N MET A 209 9.09 48.49 34.39
CA MET A 209 8.73 48.71 33.00
C MET A 209 9.80 48.09 32.11
N ALA A 210 9.38 47.25 31.16
CA ALA A 210 10.24 46.70 30.15
C ALA A 210 10.42 47.69 29.00
N VAL A 211 11.66 48.08 28.75
CA VAL A 211 12.08 48.93 27.63
C VAL A 211 12.94 48.11 26.70
N GLN A 212 12.63 48.12 25.42
CA GLN A 212 13.40 47.39 24.43
C GLN A 212 14.81 47.96 24.31
N SER A 213 15.83 47.19 24.68
CA SER A 213 17.24 47.57 24.60
C SER A 213 17.95 47.08 23.34
N GLY A 214 17.34 46.14 22.64
CA GLY A 214 17.88 45.56 21.41
C GLY A 214 17.01 44.40 20.89
N THR A 215 17.50 43.74 19.87
CA THR A 215 16.92 42.47 19.34
C THR A 215 17.99 41.40 19.42
N GLN A 216 17.60 40.20 19.83
CA GLN A 216 18.43 39.01 19.81
C GLN A 216 17.81 38.00 18.87
N THR A 217 18.63 37.45 17.99
CA THR A 217 18.21 36.36 17.12
C THR A 217 18.26 35.06 17.91
N ILE A 218 17.11 34.41 18.04
CA ILE A 218 16.99 33.08 18.66
C ILE A 218 16.63 32.07 17.57
N GLU A 219 17.30 30.96 17.57
CA GLU A 219 16.94 29.80 16.75
C GLU A 219 15.88 28.97 17.47
N GLU A 220 14.71 28.87 16.88
CA GLU A 220 13.59 28.08 17.39
C GLU A 220 13.32 26.92 16.44
N THR A 221 13.34 25.71 16.97
CA THR A 221 12.99 24.53 16.18
C THR A 221 11.48 24.39 16.11
N LYS A 222 10.93 24.43 14.89
CA LYS A 222 9.50 24.24 14.65
C LYS A 222 9.24 22.99 13.83
N PRO A 223 8.20 22.23 14.16
CA PRO A 223 7.82 21.08 13.33
C PRO A 223 7.31 21.59 11.97
N LEU A 224 8.00 21.19 10.91
CA LEU A 224 7.58 21.45 9.52
C LEU A 224 6.50 20.44 9.11
N ILE A 225 6.73 19.17 9.40
CA ILE A 225 5.79 18.08 9.15
C ILE A 225 5.59 17.33 10.45
N ASN A 226 4.34 17.16 10.84
CA ASN A 226 3.94 16.38 12.00
C ASN A 226 2.58 15.74 11.68
N LYS A 227 2.62 14.52 11.12
CA LYS A 227 1.41 13.84 10.65
C LYS A 227 1.53 12.32 10.74
N PRO A 228 0.40 11.62 10.98
CA PRO A 228 0.35 10.18 10.81
C PRO A 228 0.52 9.81 9.33
N THR A 229 1.11 8.64 9.08
CA THR A 229 1.23 8.05 7.75
C THR A 229 0.63 6.67 7.73
N LEU A 230 -0.12 6.37 6.66
CA LEU A 230 -0.65 5.05 6.37
C LEU A 230 -0.17 4.65 4.98
N GLU A 231 0.43 3.50 4.89
CA GLU A 231 0.99 2.97 3.66
C GLU A 231 0.44 1.56 3.40
N VAL A 232 -0.14 1.36 2.23
CA VAL A 232 -0.52 0.02 1.77
C VAL A 232 0.73 -0.64 1.22
N CYS A 233 1.21 -1.66 1.94
CA CYS A 233 2.41 -2.38 1.55
C CYS A 233 2.10 -3.39 0.43
N ASN A 234 3.09 -3.63 -0.44
CA ASN A 234 3.03 -4.76 -1.34
C ASN A 234 3.16 -6.05 -0.53
N THR A 235 2.14 -6.90 -0.57
CA THR A 235 2.09 -8.16 0.19
C THR A 235 3.28 -9.08 -0.11
N ARG A 236 3.84 -8.99 -1.33
CA ARG A 236 5.02 -9.76 -1.74
C ARG A 236 6.31 -9.33 -1.02
N ASN A 237 6.31 -8.11 -0.47
CA ASN A 237 7.48 -7.50 0.17
C ASN A 237 7.38 -7.50 1.71
N VAL A 238 6.34 -8.11 2.27
CA VAL A 238 6.14 -8.22 3.71
C VAL A 238 6.19 -9.68 4.12
N ARG A 239 7.04 -10.00 5.07
CA ARG A 239 7.16 -11.33 5.67
C ARG A 239 6.70 -11.25 7.11
N ILE A 240 5.72 -12.05 7.44
CA ILE A 240 5.11 -12.11 8.78
C ILE A 240 5.53 -13.40 9.44
N ASP A 241 5.69 -13.39 10.75
CA ASP A 241 5.95 -14.55 11.56
C ASP A 241 4.87 -15.63 11.34
N PRO A 242 5.21 -16.81 10.84
CA PRO A 242 4.23 -17.87 10.58
C PRO A 242 3.57 -18.44 11.85
N THR A 243 4.15 -18.19 13.03
CA THR A 243 3.65 -18.75 14.30
C THR A 243 2.50 -17.95 14.91
N CYS A 244 2.09 -16.86 14.28
CA CYS A 244 1.03 -15.97 14.78
C CYS A 244 -0.40 -16.52 14.61
N GLU A 245 -0.60 -17.63 13.88
CA GLU A 245 -1.89 -18.34 13.74
C GLU A 245 -3.06 -17.43 13.34
N GLY A 246 -2.84 -16.49 12.44
CA GLY A 246 -3.88 -15.56 11.96
C GLY A 246 -4.11 -14.32 12.83
N ASP A 247 -3.42 -14.19 13.95
CA ASP A 247 -3.52 -13.05 14.86
C ASP A 247 -2.23 -12.22 14.83
N MET A 248 -2.31 -11.03 14.24
CA MET A 248 -1.17 -10.13 14.08
C MET A 248 -0.58 -9.66 15.43
N ASP A 249 -1.39 -9.57 16.49
CA ASP A 249 -0.93 -9.21 17.84
C ASP A 249 -0.04 -10.31 18.47
N LYS A 250 -0.10 -11.55 17.98
CA LYS A 250 0.76 -12.65 18.42
C LYS A 250 2.08 -12.74 17.65
N ALA A 251 2.19 -12.04 16.53
CA ALA A 251 3.39 -12.07 15.71
C ALA A 251 4.61 -11.58 16.49
N LYS A 252 5.70 -12.36 16.44
CA LYS A 252 6.96 -12.00 17.11
C LYS A 252 7.81 -11.07 16.27
N PHE A 253 7.65 -11.10 14.95
CA PHE A 253 8.33 -10.18 14.03
C PHE A 253 7.58 -10.02 12.72
N VAL A 254 7.86 -8.90 12.07
CA VAL A 254 7.50 -8.60 10.69
C VAL A 254 8.72 -8.01 10.00
N ILE A 255 9.01 -8.47 8.79
CA ILE A 255 10.09 -7.94 7.97
C ILE A 255 9.48 -7.35 6.71
N HIS A 256 9.73 -6.08 6.48
CA HIS A 256 9.29 -5.34 5.31
C HIS A 256 10.48 -4.95 4.45
N SER A 257 10.44 -5.23 3.16
CA SER A 257 11.44 -4.76 2.21
C SER A 257 10.86 -3.64 1.34
N PHE A 258 11.63 -2.57 1.16
CA PHE A 258 11.24 -1.42 0.35
C PHE A 258 12.41 -0.85 -0.44
N GLU A 259 12.09 -0.15 -1.52
CA GLU A 259 13.08 0.53 -2.35
C GLU A 259 13.38 1.92 -1.78
N SER A 260 14.65 2.27 -1.74
CA SER A 260 15.14 3.60 -1.34
C SER A 260 16.37 3.98 -2.17
N CYS A 261 16.92 5.15 -1.92
CA CYS A 261 18.19 5.57 -2.51
C CYS A 261 19.14 6.12 -1.45
N LEU A 262 20.45 6.20 -1.80
CA LEU A 262 21.46 6.71 -0.86
C LEU A 262 21.21 8.14 -0.40
N ALA A 263 20.63 8.97 -1.27
CA ALA A 263 20.33 10.37 -0.94
C ALA A 263 19.23 10.44 0.14
N ASP A 264 18.15 9.66 -0.03
CA ASP A 264 17.02 9.63 0.91
C ASP A 264 17.44 9.08 2.27
N LEU A 265 18.23 7.99 2.28
CA LEU A 265 18.74 7.40 3.52
C LEU A 265 19.69 8.35 4.29
N LYS A 266 20.46 9.16 3.57
CA LYS A 266 21.30 10.20 4.19
C LYS A 266 20.47 11.36 4.74
N ALA A 267 19.44 11.76 4.02
CA ALA A 267 18.55 12.86 4.42
C ALA A 267 17.75 12.50 5.69
N ASP A 268 17.35 11.23 5.85
CA ASP A 268 16.66 10.73 7.05
C ASP A 268 17.55 10.84 8.32
N GLY A 269 18.87 10.71 8.20
CA GLY A 269 19.84 10.86 9.30
C GLY A 269 19.86 9.74 10.32
N ARG A 270 18.90 8.80 10.33
CA ARG A 270 18.82 7.66 11.27
C ARG A 270 19.66 6.46 10.83
N TYR A 271 20.02 6.40 9.55
CA TYR A 271 20.79 5.31 8.97
C TYR A 271 22.29 5.57 9.05
N LYS A 272 23.03 4.59 9.56
CA LYS A 272 24.50 4.61 9.70
C LYS A 272 25.16 3.70 8.68
N ASN A 273 26.47 3.67 8.65
CA ASN A 273 27.28 2.79 7.76
C ASN A 273 26.97 2.93 6.24
N LEU A 274 26.36 4.02 5.81
CA LEU A 274 26.00 4.24 4.41
C LEU A 274 27.20 4.31 3.46
N LYS A 275 28.41 4.59 3.97
CA LYS A 275 29.66 4.56 3.17
C LYS A 275 30.01 3.12 2.76
N LEU A 276 29.76 2.13 3.61
CA LEU A 276 29.96 0.71 3.29
C LEU A 276 29.00 0.24 2.23
N VAL A 277 27.73 0.67 2.36
CA VAL A 277 26.71 0.43 1.36
C VAL A 277 27.09 1.03 0.01
N ALA A 278 27.62 2.26 -0.01
CA ALA A 278 28.04 2.95 -1.22
C ALA A 278 29.20 2.23 -1.97
N SER A 279 30.09 1.56 -1.25
CA SER A 279 31.21 0.82 -1.85
C SER A 279 30.79 -0.50 -2.49
N GLY A 280 29.68 -1.10 -2.08
CA GLY A 280 29.13 -2.38 -2.57
C GLY A 280 27.92 -2.26 -3.53
N LEU A 281 27.69 -1.11 -4.11
CA LEU A 281 26.47 -0.75 -4.86
C LEU A 281 26.09 -1.63 -6.06
N GLN A 282 26.97 -2.51 -6.53
CA GLN A 282 26.65 -3.39 -7.66
C GLN A 282 25.79 -4.61 -7.32
N GLU A 283 25.71 -5.00 -6.04
CA GLU A 283 25.06 -6.23 -5.59
C GLU A 283 23.80 -5.98 -4.72
N GLN A 284 23.30 -4.77 -4.65
CA GLN A 284 22.31 -4.38 -3.62
C GLN A 284 20.85 -4.44 -4.06
N MET A 285 20.59 -4.95 -5.25
CA MET A 285 19.25 -5.39 -5.63
C MET A 285 19.05 -6.83 -5.14
N SER A 286 18.12 -7.03 -4.24
CA SER A 286 17.88 -8.36 -3.69
C SER A 286 16.93 -9.17 -4.58
N PRO A 287 17.23 -10.43 -4.89
CA PRO A 287 16.33 -11.30 -5.63
C PRO A 287 15.03 -11.61 -4.87
N ASN A 288 15.04 -11.38 -3.56
CA ASN A 288 13.91 -11.64 -2.67
C ASN A 288 12.95 -10.47 -2.51
N HIS A 289 13.18 -9.36 -3.23
CA HIS A 289 12.30 -8.21 -3.25
C HIS A 289 11.55 -8.15 -4.57
N ASN A 290 10.25 -7.94 -4.52
CA ASN A 290 9.43 -7.77 -5.70
C ASN A 290 9.49 -6.29 -6.13
N TYR A 291 10.19 -6.03 -7.22
CA TYR A 291 10.23 -4.72 -7.85
C TYR A 291 8.97 -4.52 -8.68
N SER A 292 8.45 -3.28 -8.72
CA SER A 292 7.38 -2.93 -9.66
C SER A 292 7.81 -3.17 -11.11
N ASP A 293 6.86 -3.27 -12.04
CA ASP A 293 7.12 -3.50 -13.48
C ASP A 293 8.10 -2.50 -14.11
N VAL A 294 8.27 -1.34 -13.47
CA VAL A 294 9.27 -0.31 -13.85
C VAL A 294 10.61 -0.53 -13.14
N GLY A 295 10.76 -1.60 -12.35
CA GLY A 295 11.95 -1.90 -11.56
C GLY A 295 13.22 -2.12 -12.36
N SER A 296 13.11 -2.44 -13.66
CA SER A 296 14.25 -2.54 -14.57
C SER A 296 14.90 -1.19 -14.91
N PHE A 297 14.22 -0.07 -14.61
CA PHE A 297 14.79 1.26 -14.80
C PHE A 297 15.76 1.59 -13.67
N THR A 298 17.03 1.80 -14.03
CA THR A 298 18.09 2.17 -13.10
C THR A 298 18.61 3.56 -13.40
N PHE A 299 18.78 4.37 -12.36
CA PHE A 299 19.44 5.67 -12.50
C PHE A 299 20.95 5.50 -12.67
N SER A 300 21.57 6.36 -13.49
CA SER A 300 23.01 6.32 -13.75
C SER A 300 23.83 6.91 -12.60
N ASP A 301 23.28 7.83 -11.83
CA ASP A 301 23.94 8.48 -10.71
C ASP A 301 23.78 7.66 -9.41
N LEU A 302 24.86 7.58 -8.64
CA LEU A 302 24.93 6.80 -7.41
C LEU A 302 23.95 7.30 -6.34
N ALA A 303 23.64 8.60 -6.34
CA ALA A 303 22.76 9.20 -5.32
C ALA A 303 21.31 8.71 -5.44
N ARG A 304 20.83 8.53 -6.68
CA ARG A 304 19.47 8.05 -6.98
C ARG A 304 19.37 6.56 -7.26
N LYS A 305 20.52 5.85 -7.25
CA LYS A 305 20.52 4.41 -7.52
C LYS A 305 19.65 3.69 -6.48
N LYS A 306 18.75 2.85 -6.97
CA LYS A 306 17.83 2.09 -6.11
C LYS A 306 18.58 1.05 -5.28
N LEU A 307 18.19 0.97 -4.02
CA LEU A 307 18.66 0.03 -3.01
C LEU A 307 17.46 -0.66 -2.39
N THR A 308 17.60 -1.92 -2.05
CA THR A 308 16.60 -2.64 -1.26
C THR A 308 16.97 -2.57 0.21
N VAL A 309 16.11 -1.95 0.99
CA VAL A 309 16.23 -1.87 2.45
C VAL A 309 15.29 -2.91 3.05
N TYR A 310 15.80 -3.72 3.96
CA TYR A 310 15.01 -4.61 4.80
C TYR A 310 14.85 -3.97 6.17
N GLU A 311 13.64 -3.90 6.65
CA GLU A 311 13.28 -3.36 7.97
C GLU A 311 12.59 -4.44 8.79
N TYR A 312 13.20 -4.78 9.91
CA TYR A 312 12.74 -5.77 10.86
C TYR A 312 12.07 -5.07 12.04
N HIS A 313 10.82 -5.37 12.29
CA HIS A 313 10.10 -4.98 13.48
C HIS A 313 9.77 -6.23 14.27
N GLY A 314 10.25 -6.34 15.50
CA GLY A 314 9.97 -7.54 16.28
C GLY A 314 10.43 -7.44 17.72
N TYR A 315 10.19 -8.50 18.45
CA TYR A 315 10.50 -8.61 19.88
C TYR A 315 11.70 -9.52 20.08
N ARG A 316 12.72 -9.03 20.79
CA ARG A 316 13.96 -9.78 21.10
C ARG A 316 14.39 -9.53 22.54
N ASP A 317 15.03 -10.53 23.15
CA ASP A 317 15.76 -10.37 24.41
C ASP A 317 17.13 -9.73 24.13
N VAL A 318 17.22 -8.42 24.31
CA VAL A 318 18.45 -7.64 24.04
C VAL A 318 19.33 -7.44 25.27
N GLU A 319 18.77 -7.70 26.47
CA GLU A 319 19.46 -7.54 27.72
C GLU A 319 19.95 -8.89 28.32
N GLY A 320 19.43 -10.03 27.83
CA GLY A 320 19.74 -11.35 28.36
C GLY A 320 19.01 -11.64 29.67
N LYS A 321 17.86 -11.00 29.90
CA LYS A 321 17.02 -11.14 31.09
C LYS A 321 15.76 -11.98 30.85
N ASP A 322 15.63 -12.61 29.67
CA ASP A 322 14.45 -13.33 29.20
C ASP A 322 13.21 -12.42 29.08
N GLU A 323 13.41 -11.09 28.90
CA GLU A 323 12.37 -10.12 28.64
C GLU A 323 12.39 -9.72 27.16
N LEU A 324 11.20 -9.60 26.55
CA LEU A 324 11.05 -9.23 25.15
C LEU A 324 10.96 -7.71 25.00
N THR A 325 11.96 -7.13 24.35
CA THR A 325 12.02 -5.71 24.00
C THR A 325 11.65 -5.54 22.52
N PRO A 326 10.74 -4.61 22.17
CA PRO A 326 10.43 -4.32 20.78
C PRO A 326 11.61 -3.59 20.12
N ILE A 327 12.11 -4.14 19.04
CA ILE A 327 13.26 -3.60 18.31
C ILE A 327 12.89 -3.23 16.88
N LEU A 328 13.62 -2.27 16.33
CA LEU A 328 13.66 -1.93 14.95
C LEU A 328 15.08 -2.05 14.42
N ALA A 329 15.29 -2.88 13.40
CA ALA A 329 16.58 -3.04 12.77
C ALA A 329 16.45 -2.99 11.25
N SER A 330 17.40 -2.35 10.56
CA SER A 330 17.38 -2.28 9.10
C SER A 330 18.75 -2.67 8.54
N TRP A 331 18.72 -3.39 7.41
CA TRP A 331 19.94 -3.78 6.70
C TRP A 331 19.79 -3.64 5.19
N ILE A 332 20.91 -3.50 4.51
CA ILE A 332 21.02 -3.43 3.06
C ILE A 332 22.12 -4.42 2.65
N GLY A 333 21.78 -5.45 1.89
CA GLY A 333 22.70 -6.52 1.56
C GLY A 333 23.27 -7.19 2.82
N ASP A 334 24.58 -7.07 3.02
CA ASP A 334 25.29 -7.60 4.19
C ASP A 334 25.67 -6.53 5.23
N THR A 335 25.10 -5.33 5.12
CA THR A 335 25.41 -4.22 6.01
C THR A 335 24.20 -3.86 6.87
N LEU A 336 24.37 -3.90 8.19
CA LEU A 336 23.41 -3.37 9.13
C LEU A 336 23.51 -1.84 9.10
N VAL A 337 22.39 -1.16 8.92
CA VAL A 337 22.35 0.31 8.75
C VAL A 337 21.60 1.02 9.86
N ARG A 338 20.73 0.31 10.59
CA ARG A 338 19.96 0.87 11.72
C ARG A 338 19.64 -0.21 12.73
N MET A 339 19.71 0.13 14.01
CA MET A 339 19.26 -0.73 15.11
C MET A 339 18.90 0.16 16.31
N GLU A 340 17.68 0.05 16.78
CA GLU A 340 17.17 0.83 17.90
C GLU A 340 15.97 0.13 18.57
N GLU A 341 15.57 0.59 19.75
CA GLU A 341 14.28 0.22 20.33
C GLU A 341 13.15 0.81 19.48
N SER A 342 12.04 0.11 19.39
CA SER A 342 10.89 0.59 18.61
C SER A 342 10.47 2.00 19.04
N PRO A 343 10.41 2.97 18.14
CA PRO A 343 10.02 4.34 18.45
C PRO A 343 8.53 4.50 18.77
N PHE A 344 7.73 3.46 18.58
CA PHE A 344 6.29 3.50 18.82
C PHE A 344 5.95 3.38 20.30
N PRO A 345 5.14 4.32 20.86
CA PRO A 345 4.86 4.35 22.28
C PRO A 345 4.03 3.17 22.80
N ASP A 346 3.25 2.52 21.93
CA ASP A 346 2.47 1.32 22.23
C ASP A 346 3.30 0.04 22.23
N LYS A 347 4.57 0.14 21.81
CA LYS A 347 5.52 -0.98 21.72
C LYS A 347 5.03 -2.15 20.85
N LYS A 348 4.06 -1.90 19.96
CA LYS A 348 3.51 -2.89 19.03
C LYS A 348 4.23 -2.84 17.67
N ILE A 349 4.10 -3.93 16.93
CA ILE A 349 4.54 -4.00 15.54
C ILE A 349 3.61 -3.10 14.70
N PRO A 350 4.13 -2.11 13.92
CA PRO A 350 3.32 -1.10 13.25
C PRO A 350 2.70 -1.58 11.94
N PHE A 351 2.28 -2.82 11.88
CA PHE A 351 1.63 -3.42 10.70
C PHE A 351 0.28 -3.99 11.09
N VAL A 352 -0.71 -3.76 10.22
CA VAL A 352 -2.06 -4.32 10.35
C VAL A 352 -2.35 -5.13 9.09
N ALA A 353 -2.65 -6.41 9.24
CA ALA A 353 -3.09 -7.27 8.15
C ALA A 353 -4.61 -7.44 8.21
N ILE A 354 -5.27 -7.20 7.09
CA ILE A 354 -6.72 -7.29 6.96
C ILE A 354 -7.03 -8.33 5.86
N PRO A 355 -7.50 -9.54 6.23
CA PRO A 355 -7.92 -10.53 5.26
C PRO A 355 -9.26 -10.14 4.64
N TYR A 356 -9.43 -10.35 3.33
CA TYR A 356 -10.67 -10.10 2.61
C TYR A 356 -11.75 -11.12 2.99
N ILE A 357 -11.50 -12.37 2.69
CA ILE A 357 -12.31 -13.48 3.21
C ILE A 357 -11.40 -14.28 4.14
N PRO A 358 -11.63 -14.21 5.45
CA PRO A 358 -10.73 -14.82 6.42
C PRO A 358 -10.71 -16.34 6.31
N GLU A 359 -9.53 -16.92 6.36
CA GLU A 359 -9.31 -18.35 6.45
C GLU A 359 -8.90 -18.73 7.90
N HIS A 360 -9.31 -19.90 8.34
CA HIS A 360 -9.02 -20.37 9.69
C HIS A 360 -7.51 -20.50 9.95
N ASN A 361 -7.02 -19.92 11.03
CA ASN A 361 -5.60 -19.93 11.44
C ASN A 361 -4.64 -19.34 10.39
N SER A 362 -5.09 -18.45 9.52
CA SER A 362 -4.27 -17.79 8.50
C SER A 362 -4.42 -16.28 8.59
N ILE A 363 -3.30 -15.56 8.44
CA ILE A 363 -3.33 -14.10 8.24
C ILE A 363 -3.83 -13.76 6.83
N TYR A 364 -3.58 -14.68 5.90
CA TYR A 364 -3.93 -14.50 4.51
C TYR A 364 -5.36 -14.96 4.25
N GLY A 365 -6.12 -14.13 3.57
CA GLY A 365 -7.49 -14.41 3.16
C GLY A 365 -7.57 -14.83 1.69
N ILE A 366 -8.77 -15.20 1.27
CA ILE A 366 -9.08 -15.68 -0.08
C ILE A 366 -9.59 -14.50 -0.92
N PRO A 367 -9.02 -14.23 -2.12
CA PRO A 367 -9.49 -13.20 -3.05
C PRO A 367 -10.62 -13.68 -3.95
N ASP A 368 -11.33 -12.75 -4.58
CA ASP A 368 -12.31 -13.07 -5.63
C ASP A 368 -11.70 -13.85 -6.80
N GLY A 369 -10.41 -13.68 -7.05
CA GLY A 369 -9.67 -14.42 -8.08
C GLY A 369 -9.69 -15.91 -7.88
N GLU A 370 -9.59 -16.39 -6.64
CA GLU A 370 -9.67 -17.80 -6.30
C GLU A 370 -11.11 -18.34 -6.35
N LEU A 371 -12.05 -17.57 -5.81
CA LEU A 371 -13.47 -17.98 -5.78
C LEU A 371 -14.06 -18.15 -7.18
N LEU A 372 -13.67 -17.30 -8.12
CA LEU A 372 -14.26 -17.24 -9.46
C LEU A 372 -13.39 -17.88 -10.54
N GLU A 373 -12.25 -18.48 -10.18
CA GLU A 373 -11.30 -19.07 -11.12
C GLU A 373 -11.96 -20.13 -12.01
N ASP A 374 -12.72 -21.05 -11.40
CA ASP A 374 -13.38 -22.14 -12.13
C ASP A 374 -14.53 -21.63 -13.00
N ASN A 375 -15.30 -20.67 -12.49
CA ASN A 375 -16.37 -20.02 -13.25
C ASN A 375 -15.83 -19.33 -14.49
N GLN A 376 -14.70 -18.62 -14.37
CA GLN A 376 -14.05 -17.99 -15.52
C GLN A 376 -13.51 -19.01 -16.54
N LYS A 377 -12.94 -20.11 -16.09
CA LYS A 377 -12.46 -21.20 -16.97
C LYS A 377 -13.62 -21.81 -17.76
N ILE A 378 -14.74 -22.13 -17.09
CA ILE A 378 -15.94 -22.69 -17.70
C ILE A 378 -16.50 -21.72 -18.73
N LEU A 379 -16.70 -20.46 -18.34
CA LEU A 379 -17.23 -19.41 -19.23
C LEU A 379 -16.33 -19.23 -20.45
N GLY A 380 -15.01 -19.24 -20.27
CA GLY A 380 -14.03 -19.15 -21.35
C GLY A 380 -14.11 -20.31 -22.32
N ALA A 381 -14.22 -21.55 -21.82
CA ALA A 381 -14.35 -22.75 -22.65
C ALA A 381 -15.61 -22.73 -23.49
N VAL A 382 -16.77 -22.43 -22.88
CA VAL A 382 -18.06 -22.37 -23.56
C VAL A 382 -18.08 -21.27 -24.61
N THR A 383 -17.62 -20.06 -24.26
CA THR A 383 -17.57 -18.91 -25.19
C THR A 383 -16.72 -19.21 -26.42
N ARG A 384 -15.54 -19.82 -26.24
CA ARG A 384 -14.68 -20.23 -27.38
C ARG A 384 -15.37 -21.29 -28.24
N GLY A 385 -16.00 -22.29 -27.60
CA GLY A 385 -16.75 -23.33 -28.33
C GLY A 385 -17.89 -22.74 -29.17
N VAL A 386 -18.63 -21.81 -28.62
CA VAL A 386 -19.71 -21.11 -29.35
C VAL A 386 -19.16 -20.28 -30.52
N ILE A 387 -18.07 -19.55 -30.33
CA ILE A 387 -17.45 -18.74 -31.41
C ILE A 387 -16.91 -19.65 -32.52
N ASP A 388 -16.27 -20.77 -32.16
CA ASP A 388 -15.72 -21.71 -33.11
C ASP A 388 -16.86 -22.39 -33.94
N LEU A 389 -17.97 -22.69 -33.28
CA LEU A 389 -19.14 -23.25 -33.95
C LEU A 389 -19.80 -22.25 -34.92
N LEU A 390 -19.93 -20.97 -34.47
CA LEU A 390 -20.41 -19.88 -35.33
C LEU A 390 -19.49 -19.68 -36.54
N GLY A 391 -18.17 -19.68 -36.33
CA GLY A 391 -17.20 -19.55 -37.42
C GLY A 391 -17.31 -20.67 -38.45
N LYS A 392 -17.55 -21.93 -38.01
CA LYS A 392 -17.82 -23.08 -38.91
C LYS A 392 -19.16 -22.96 -39.60
N SER A 393 -20.20 -22.52 -38.90
CA SER A 393 -21.54 -22.35 -39.47
C SER A 393 -21.56 -21.23 -40.51
N ALA A 394 -20.86 -20.13 -40.29
CA ALA A 394 -20.75 -19.01 -41.22
C ALA A 394 -19.94 -19.36 -42.48
N ASN A 395 -18.94 -20.23 -42.34
CA ASN A 395 -18.08 -20.70 -43.45
C ASN A 395 -18.42 -22.13 -43.82
N SER A 396 -19.67 -22.39 -44.20
CA SER A 396 -20.12 -23.72 -44.59
C SER A 396 -19.28 -24.25 -45.75
N GLN A 397 -18.77 -25.48 -45.56
CA GLN A 397 -18.02 -26.19 -46.61
C GLN A 397 -18.98 -26.85 -47.56
N THR A 398 -18.74 -26.74 -48.85
CA THR A 398 -19.47 -27.46 -49.90
C THR A 398 -18.60 -28.57 -50.43
N GLY A 399 -19.13 -29.76 -50.42
CA GLY A 399 -18.54 -30.93 -51.05
C GLY A 399 -19.05 -31.04 -52.49
N ILE A 400 -18.15 -30.91 -53.47
CA ILE A 400 -18.45 -31.05 -54.87
C ILE A 400 -17.73 -32.32 -55.36
N PRO A 401 -18.48 -33.33 -55.89
CA PRO A 401 -17.89 -34.52 -56.49
C PRO A 401 -16.96 -34.16 -57.66
N LYS A 402 -15.84 -34.88 -57.78
CA LYS A 402 -14.91 -34.67 -58.86
C LYS A 402 -15.63 -34.98 -60.20
N GLY A 403 -15.60 -34.08 -61.16
CA GLY A 403 -16.23 -34.25 -62.49
C GLY A 403 -17.68 -33.78 -62.57
N LEU A 404 -18.32 -33.28 -61.51
CA LEU A 404 -19.66 -32.72 -61.54
C LEU A 404 -19.70 -31.36 -62.27
N LEU A 405 -18.72 -30.53 -62.02
CA LEU A 405 -18.56 -29.22 -62.63
C LEU A 405 -17.28 -29.20 -63.47
N ASP A 406 -17.31 -28.67 -64.66
CA ASP A 406 -16.12 -28.34 -65.44
C ASP A 406 -15.40 -27.09 -64.87
N ALA A 407 -14.21 -26.80 -65.34
CA ALA A 407 -13.40 -25.71 -64.85
C ALA A 407 -14.13 -24.35 -64.90
N THR A 408 -14.93 -24.11 -65.95
CA THR A 408 -15.67 -22.84 -66.16
C THR A 408 -16.85 -22.73 -65.21
N ASN A 409 -17.62 -23.81 -65.02
CA ASN A 409 -18.77 -23.85 -64.13
C ASN A 409 -18.35 -23.86 -62.66
N LEU A 410 -17.20 -24.43 -62.33
CA LEU A 410 -16.61 -24.36 -60.99
C LEU A 410 -16.26 -22.90 -60.61
N ILE A 411 -15.76 -22.11 -61.59
CA ILE A 411 -15.45 -20.70 -61.39
C ILE A 411 -16.75 -19.92 -61.22
N LYS A 412 -17.79 -20.18 -62.02
CA LYS A 412 -19.11 -19.56 -61.89
C LYS A 412 -19.72 -19.83 -60.52
N TYR A 413 -19.71 -21.11 -60.08
CA TYR A 413 -20.20 -21.53 -58.78
C TYR A 413 -19.50 -20.78 -57.63
N ARG A 414 -18.17 -20.68 -57.66
CA ARG A 414 -17.40 -19.95 -56.65
C ARG A 414 -17.69 -18.45 -56.64
N LYS A 415 -18.09 -17.88 -57.78
CA LYS A 415 -18.49 -16.48 -57.93
C LYS A 415 -19.96 -16.21 -57.63
N GLY A 416 -20.75 -17.27 -57.32
CA GLY A 416 -22.19 -17.12 -57.09
C GLY A 416 -22.99 -16.81 -58.35
N LEU A 417 -22.46 -17.15 -59.56
CA LEU A 417 -23.13 -16.97 -60.85
C LEU A 417 -23.84 -18.28 -61.22
N ASP A 418 -24.82 -18.17 -62.10
CA ASP A 418 -25.52 -19.33 -62.63
C ASP A 418 -24.55 -20.29 -63.32
N TYR A 419 -24.64 -21.58 -63.04
CA TYR A 419 -23.77 -22.61 -63.51
C TYR A 419 -24.52 -23.83 -64.04
N GLU A 420 -23.93 -24.53 -64.96
CA GLU A 420 -24.45 -25.77 -65.51
C GLU A 420 -23.65 -26.95 -64.95
N TYR A 421 -24.34 -28.08 -64.68
CA TYR A 421 -23.72 -29.31 -64.17
C TYR A 421 -24.02 -30.50 -65.12
N ASN A 422 -23.18 -31.53 -65.01
CA ASN A 422 -23.31 -32.72 -65.82
C ASN A 422 -24.63 -33.46 -65.52
N PRO A 423 -25.55 -33.66 -66.52
CA PRO A 423 -26.87 -34.23 -66.31
C PRO A 423 -26.88 -35.70 -65.92
N SER A 424 -25.78 -36.44 -66.07
CA SER A 424 -25.62 -37.81 -65.59
C SER A 424 -25.35 -37.91 -64.09
N SER A 425 -25.16 -36.82 -63.39
CA SER A 425 -24.88 -36.78 -61.99
C SER A 425 -26.14 -36.55 -61.15
N ASN A 426 -26.19 -37.10 -59.95
CA ASN A 426 -27.28 -36.86 -59.02
C ASN A 426 -27.43 -35.32 -58.76
N PRO A 427 -28.63 -34.73 -58.94
CA PRO A 427 -28.85 -33.29 -58.73
C PRO A 427 -28.49 -32.83 -57.30
N ASN A 428 -28.53 -33.73 -56.33
CA ASN A 428 -28.17 -33.46 -54.94
C ASN A 428 -26.70 -33.78 -54.63
N ALA A 429 -25.86 -33.89 -55.65
CA ALA A 429 -24.46 -34.29 -55.48
C ALA A 429 -23.59 -33.18 -54.81
N ILE A 430 -24.02 -31.89 -54.88
CA ILE A 430 -23.39 -30.82 -54.12
C ILE A 430 -23.91 -30.89 -52.69
N PHE A 431 -23.06 -31.26 -51.78
CA PHE A 431 -23.41 -31.41 -50.38
C PHE A 431 -22.91 -30.20 -49.59
N MET A 432 -23.82 -29.47 -48.96
CA MET A 432 -23.49 -28.45 -47.98
C MET A 432 -23.41 -29.05 -46.59
N HIS A 433 -22.25 -28.98 -45.96
CA HIS A 433 -22.12 -29.39 -44.57
C HIS A 433 -22.93 -28.41 -43.69
N LYS A 434 -24.02 -28.91 -43.13
CA LYS A 434 -24.77 -28.20 -42.09
C LYS A 434 -24.08 -28.47 -40.76
N PHE A 435 -23.55 -27.42 -40.18
CA PHE A 435 -23.08 -27.48 -38.81
C PHE A 435 -24.27 -27.36 -37.86
N PRO A 436 -24.22 -28.02 -36.70
CA PRO A 436 -25.29 -27.91 -35.70
C PRO A 436 -25.45 -26.46 -35.24
N GLU A 437 -26.67 -26.09 -34.92
CA GLU A 437 -26.98 -24.82 -34.27
C GLU A 437 -26.38 -24.78 -32.88
N ILE A 438 -26.22 -23.56 -32.33
CA ILE A 438 -25.68 -23.41 -30.98
C ILE A 438 -26.64 -24.10 -29.99
N PRO A 439 -26.18 -25.06 -29.20
CA PRO A 439 -27.04 -25.72 -28.23
C PRO A 439 -27.61 -24.72 -27.23
N GLN A 440 -28.89 -24.77 -26.94
CA GLN A 440 -29.52 -23.95 -25.90
C GLN A 440 -28.88 -24.15 -24.54
N SER A 441 -28.36 -25.35 -24.28
CA SER A 441 -27.58 -25.65 -23.07
C SER A 441 -26.32 -24.82 -22.91
N ALA A 442 -25.68 -24.38 -24.00
CA ALA A 442 -24.52 -23.48 -23.93
C ALA A 442 -24.91 -22.09 -23.46
N LEU A 443 -26.06 -21.55 -23.94
CA LEU A 443 -26.59 -20.28 -23.50
C LEU A 443 -27.04 -20.33 -22.01
N TRP A 444 -27.71 -21.44 -21.66
CA TRP A 444 -28.10 -21.67 -20.27
C TRP A 444 -26.87 -21.72 -19.36
N LEU A 445 -25.79 -22.42 -19.74
CA LEU A 445 -24.58 -22.55 -18.95
C LEU A 445 -23.87 -21.18 -18.79
N ILE A 446 -23.82 -20.35 -19.84
CA ILE A 446 -23.29 -18.97 -19.76
C ILE A 446 -24.05 -18.15 -18.72
N ASN A 447 -25.38 -18.19 -18.77
CA ASN A 447 -26.21 -17.45 -17.81
C ASN A 447 -26.06 -18.01 -16.38
N HIS A 448 -26.01 -19.34 -16.24
CA HIS A 448 -25.84 -19.98 -14.95
C HIS A 448 -24.49 -19.60 -14.30
N VAL A 449 -23.40 -19.65 -15.04
CA VAL A 449 -22.06 -19.27 -14.54
C VAL A 449 -21.99 -17.79 -14.17
N ASN A 450 -22.64 -16.90 -14.93
CA ASN A 450 -22.70 -15.49 -14.57
C ASN A 450 -23.51 -15.26 -13.28
N ASN A 451 -24.68 -15.89 -13.14
CA ASN A 451 -25.49 -15.78 -11.93
C ASN A 451 -24.78 -16.39 -10.70
N ASP A 452 -24.09 -17.52 -10.89
CA ASP A 452 -23.29 -18.14 -9.84
C ASP A 452 -22.13 -17.23 -9.40
N ALA A 453 -21.43 -16.63 -10.35
CA ALA A 453 -20.39 -15.65 -10.06
C ALA A 453 -20.94 -14.42 -9.29
N GLU A 454 -22.12 -13.93 -9.67
CA GLU A 454 -22.79 -12.82 -8.97
C GLU A 454 -23.21 -13.24 -7.55
N SER A 455 -23.66 -14.47 -7.35
CA SER A 455 -24.04 -14.98 -6.03
C SER A 455 -22.85 -15.22 -5.10
N LEU A 456 -21.70 -15.65 -5.66
CA LEU A 456 -20.46 -15.83 -4.90
C LEU A 456 -19.78 -14.52 -4.53
N SER A 457 -19.89 -13.54 -5.40
CA SER A 457 -19.27 -12.23 -5.17
C SER A 457 -20.19 -11.25 -4.43
N GLY A 458 -21.48 -11.50 -4.25
CA GLY A 458 -22.45 -10.72 -3.48
C GLY A 458 -23.04 -9.54 -4.24
#